data_19c7d3167883d21e79a70232a8be76a8
#
_entry.id   19c7d3167883d21e79a70232a8be76a8
#
_cell.length_a   1.000
_cell.length_b   1.000
_cell.length_c   1.000
_cell.angle_alpha   90.00
_cell.angle_beta   90.00
_cell.angle_gamma   90.00
#
_symmetry.space_group_name_H-M   'P 1'
#
loop_
_entity.id
_entity.type
_entity.pdbx_description
1 polymer ?
#
loop_
_entity_poly.entity_id
_entity_poly.type
_entity_poly.pdbx_seq_one_letter_code
_entity_poly.pdbx_strand_id
1 'polypeptide(L)'
;MGIPLYPPGERLRRLGEACELIKLLWTQHTADFDGRYYQLKEARCEPKPVQQPYPPFVIGGGGEQLTLRITARHADVWNFTGGAVETFQHKVRVLHEHCAAVGRDPGEIELSVQVPVDYADLGATVQTVQRFVDAGATHLVLNLRPPYPAGIVARLADEVVPRVRAVEG
;
A
#
# COMPACT_ATOMS: atom_id res chain seq x y z
N MET A 1 -22.46 -3.32 -13.75
CA MET A 1 -22.46 -2.66 -12.41
C MET A 1 -22.74 -1.19 -12.63
N GLY A 2 -23.70 -0.59 -11.90
CA GLY A 2 -24.18 0.79 -12.10
C GLY A 2 -23.30 1.91 -11.50
N ILE A 3 -22.03 1.62 -11.20
CA ILE A 3 -21.12 2.62 -10.64
C ILE A 3 -20.34 3.27 -11.79
N PRO A 4 -20.38 4.60 -11.96
CA PRO A 4 -19.67 5.28 -13.03
C PRO A 4 -18.15 5.19 -12.83
N LEU A 5 -17.43 4.92 -13.91
CA LEU A 5 -15.97 4.98 -13.92
C LEU A 5 -15.51 6.40 -14.27
N TYR A 6 -15.16 7.16 -13.25
CA TYR A 6 -14.69 8.54 -13.42
C TYR A 6 -13.30 8.62 -14.08
N PRO A 7 -12.92 9.75 -14.68
CA PRO A 7 -11.58 9.98 -15.20
C PRO A 7 -10.50 9.79 -14.11
N PRO A 8 -9.27 9.39 -14.47
CA PRO A 8 -8.22 9.05 -13.49
C PRO A 8 -7.97 10.13 -12.43
N GLY A 9 -7.84 11.40 -12.85
CA GLY A 9 -7.61 12.49 -11.92
C GLY A 9 -8.76 12.74 -10.93
N GLU A 10 -10.02 12.50 -11.35
CA GLU A 10 -11.17 12.59 -10.47
C GLU A 10 -11.19 11.42 -9.47
N ARG A 11 -10.92 10.20 -9.93
CA ARG A 11 -10.85 9.02 -9.04
C ARG A 11 -9.83 9.22 -7.93
N LEU A 12 -8.68 9.80 -8.25
CA LEU A 12 -7.64 10.06 -7.24
C LEU A 12 -8.05 11.17 -6.26
N ARG A 13 -8.68 12.24 -6.73
CA ARG A 13 -9.21 13.26 -5.80
C ARG A 13 -10.30 12.70 -4.89
N ARG A 14 -11.18 11.85 -5.43
CA ARG A 14 -12.16 11.10 -4.63
C ARG A 14 -11.49 10.19 -3.60
N LEU A 15 -10.39 9.52 -3.96
CA LEU A 15 -9.62 8.71 -3.02
C LEU A 15 -9.11 9.54 -1.84
N GLY A 16 -8.58 10.74 -2.08
CA GLY A 16 -8.13 11.64 -1.03
C GLY A 16 -9.25 11.98 -0.03
N GLU A 17 -10.41 12.45 -0.54
CA GLU A 17 -11.56 12.72 0.33
C GLU A 17 -12.09 11.46 1.03
N ALA A 18 -12.08 10.31 0.34
CA ALA A 18 -12.50 9.05 0.95
C ALA A 18 -11.60 8.65 2.13
N CYS A 19 -10.28 8.84 2.03
CA CYS A 19 -9.37 8.59 3.15
C CYS A 19 -9.70 9.48 4.36
N GLU A 20 -9.98 10.76 4.13
CA GLU A 20 -10.35 11.69 5.20
C GLU A 20 -11.66 11.29 5.88
N LEU A 21 -12.71 11.10 5.10
CA LEU A 21 -14.02 10.76 5.66
C LEU A 21 -14.04 9.40 6.38
N ILE A 22 -13.30 8.41 5.88
CA ILE A 22 -13.20 7.10 6.53
C ILE A 22 -12.51 7.23 7.90
N LYS A 23 -11.44 8.00 7.99
CA LYS A 23 -10.78 8.28 9.29
C LYS A 23 -11.75 8.94 10.27
N LEU A 24 -12.54 9.93 9.82
CA LEU A 24 -13.55 10.55 10.66
C LEU A 24 -14.60 9.54 11.15
N LEU A 25 -15.14 8.71 10.24
CA LEU A 25 -16.13 7.68 10.59
C LEU A 25 -15.58 6.64 11.57
N TRP A 26 -14.30 6.30 11.48
CA TRP A 26 -13.69 5.32 12.37
C TRP A 26 -13.32 5.86 13.75
N THR A 27 -13.01 7.16 13.83
CA THR A 27 -12.49 7.77 15.07
C THR A 27 -13.50 8.61 15.84
N GLN A 28 -14.54 9.14 15.19
CA GLN A 28 -15.53 10.01 15.81
C GLN A 28 -16.84 9.29 16.05
N HIS A 29 -17.56 9.64 17.14
CA HIS A 29 -18.88 9.09 17.44
C HIS A 29 -19.89 9.43 16.33
N THR A 30 -19.89 10.70 15.90
CA THR A 30 -20.60 11.21 14.72
C THR A 30 -19.64 11.98 13.85
N ALA A 31 -19.74 11.85 12.55
CA ALA A 31 -18.86 12.48 11.57
C ALA A 31 -19.66 13.39 10.64
N ASP A 32 -19.21 14.63 10.52
CA ASP A 32 -19.64 15.57 9.48
C ASP A 32 -18.46 15.75 8.50
N PHE A 33 -18.78 15.74 7.20
CA PHE A 33 -17.80 15.97 6.15
C PHE A 33 -18.46 16.71 4.99
N ASP A 34 -17.90 17.84 4.58
CA ASP A 34 -18.39 18.64 3.46
C ASP A 34 -17.29 18.75 2.39
N GLY A 35 -17.09 17.67 1.65
CA GLY A 35 -16.13 17.58 0.58
C GLY A 35 -16.75 17.92 -0.79
N ARG A 36 -15.89 17.99 -1.80
CA ARG A 36 -16.33 18.19 -3.17
C ARG A 36 -17.10 16.99 -3.74
N TYR A 37 -16.73 15.78 -3.35
CA TYR A 37 -17.25 14.53 -3.91
C TYR A 37 -18.09 13.74 -2.91
N TYR A 38 -17.88 13.95 -1.63
CA TYR A 38 -18.59 13.27 -0.57
C TYR A 38 -19.09 14.26 0.46
N GLN A 39 -20.28 14.01 1.00
CA GLN A 39 -20.89 14.82 2.04
C GLN A 39 -21.50 13.87 3.08
N LEU A 40 -21.22 14.13 4.35
CA LEU A 40 -21.77 13.41 5.49
C LEU A 40 -22.34 14.41 6.47
N LYS A 41 -23.47 14.08 7.05
CA LYS A 41 -24.08 14.82 8.14
C LYS A 41 -24.48 13.88 9.26
N GLU A 42 -23.93 14.11 10.45
CA GLU A 42 -24.18 13.29 11.65
C GLU A 42 -24.08 11.78 11.38
N ALA A 43 -23.15 11.42 10.47
CA ALA A 43 -23.00 10.04 10.02
C ALA A 43 -22.33 9.19 11.13
N ARG A 44 -22.76 7.93 11.24
CA ARG A 44 -22.24 6.97 12.21
C ARG A 44 -21.72 5.74 11.53
N CYS A 45 -20.66 5.18 12.10
CA CYS A 45 -20.09 3.89 11.69
C CYS A 45 -19.94 3.03 12.95
N GLU A 46 -20.78 2.00 13.11
CA GLU A 46 -20.77 1.08 14.24
C GLU A 46 -20.89 -0.37 13.77
N PRO A 47 -20.14 -1.31 14.37
CA PRO A 47 -19.15 -1.07 15.44
C PRO A 47 -17.89 -0.35 14.93
N LYS A 48 -17.20 0.35 15.84
CA LYS A 48 -15.87 0.94 15.53
C LYS A 48 -14.83 -0.13 15.31
N PRO A 49 -13.78 0.14 14.50
CA PRO A 49 -12.63 -0.75 14.40
C PRO A 49 -11.99 -1.04 15.76
N VAL A 50 -11.48 -2.28 15.92
CA VAL A 50 -10.77 -2.68 17.15
C VAL A 50 -9.35 -2.09 17.18
N GLN A 51 -8.73 -1.93 16.00
CA GLN A 51 -7.40 -1.33 15.89
C GLN A 51 -7.43 0.15 16.26
N GLN A 52 -6.38 0.60 16.97
CA GLN A 52 -6.24 1.99 17.40
C GLN A 52 -5.02 2.63 16.73
N PRO A 53 -5.14 3.86 16.23
CA PRO A 53 -6.33 4.73 16.21
C PRO A 53 -7.38 4.29 15.19
N TYR A 54 -7.03 3.48 14.18
CA TYR A 54 -7.87 2.88 13.14
C TYR A 54 -7.07 1.79 12.40
N PRO A 55 -7.71 0.94 11.57
CA PRO A 55 -7.01 -0.01 10.69
C PRO A 55 -6.06 0.70 9.73
N PRO A 56 -4.84 0.17 9.50
CA PRO A 56 -3.87 0.79 8.59
C PRO A 56 -4.42 1.01 7.19
N PHE A 57 -4.19 2.19 6.62
CA PHE A 57 -4.51 2.48 5.22
C PHE A 57 -3.40 1.97 4.30
N VAL A 58 -3.72 0.98 3.48
CA VAL A 58 -2.85 0.49 2.41
C VAL A 58 -3.23 1.18 1.11
N ILE A 59 -2.36 2.04 0.57
CA ILE A 59 -2.59 2.73 -0.70
C ILE A 59 -1.62 2.20 -1.76
N GLY A 60 -2.17 1.64 -2.84
CA GLY A 60 -1.41 1.13 -3.97
C GLY A 60 -1.30 2.12 -5.13
N GLY A 61 -0.24 1.95 -5.92
CA GLY A 61 -0.02 2.70 -7.14
C GLY A 61 1.18 3.64 -7.12
N GLY A 62 1.66 4.02 -8.30
CA GLY A 62 2.91 4.77 -8.47
C GLY A 62 2.77 6.10 -9.20
N GLY A 63 1.56 6.68 -9.30
CA GLY A 63 1.33 7.98 -9.93
C GLY A 63 1.95 9.11 -9.10
N GLU A 64 2.98 9.76 -9.64
CA GLU A 64 3.83 10.70 -8.90
C GLU A 64 3.10 11.94 -8.41
N GLN A 65 2.26 12.54 -9.26
CA GLN A 65 1.65 13.84 -8.95
C GLN A 65 0.48 13.74 -7.95
N LEU A 66 -0.36 12.69 -8.05
CA LEU A 66 -1.57 12.57 -7.23
C LEU A 66 -1.52 11.38 -6.29
N THR A 67 -1.20 10.17 -6.79
CA THR A 67 -1.25 8.98 -5.95
C THR A 67 -0.24 9.06 -4.80
N LEU A 68 1.04 9.33 -5.09
CA LEU A 68 2.06 9.43 -4.04
C LEU A 68 1.83 10.61 -3.11
N ARG A 69 1.24 11.71 -3.59
CA ARG A 69 0.84 12.82 -2.73
C ARG A 69 -0.30 12.45 -1.76
N ILE A 70 -1.28 11.63 -2.20
CA ILE A 70 -2.35 11.13 -1.35
C ILE A 70 -1.77 10.10 -0.36
N THR A 71 -0.88 9.23 -0.83
CA THR A 71 -0.13 8.28 0.00
C THR A 71 0.60 8.99 1.14
N ALA A 72 1.37 10.03 0.83
CA ALA A 72 2.10 10.83 1.83
C ALA A 72 1.18 11.43 2.91
N ARG A 73 -0.07 11.76 2.58
CA ARG A 73 -1.01 12.35 3.53
C ARG A 73 -1.76 11.32 4.37
N HIS A 74 -2.07 10.15 3.81
CA HIS A 74 -3.09 9.28 4.37
C HIS A 74 -2.65 7.85 4.63
N ALA A 75 -1.66 7.32 3.88
CA ALA A 75 -1.28 5.92 3.95
C ALA A 75 -0.42 5.61 5.18
N ASP A 76 -0.67 4.45 5.77
CA ASP A 76 0.22 3.82 6.73
C ASP A 76 1.14 2.82 6.00
N VAL A 77 0.68 2.30 4.85
CA VAL A 77 1.45 1.42 3.97
C VAL A 77 1.33 1.89 2.53
N TRP A 78 2.46 2.10 1.84
CA TRP A 78 2.46 2.28 0.39
C TRP A 78 2.76 0.95 -0.31
N ASN A 79 1.85 0.48 -1.17
CA ASN A 79 2.05 -0.75 -1.92
C ASN A 79 2.49 -0.48 -3.36
N PHE A 80 3.74 -0.84 -3.68
CA PHE A 80 4.26 -0.84 -5.03
C PHE A 80 3.85 -2.14 -5.74
N THR A 81 3.11 -2.02 -6.83
CA THR A 81 2.46 -3.15 -7.51
C THR A 81 3.41 -3.97 -8.41
N GLY A 82 4.71 -3.74 -8.29
CA GLY A 82 5.75 -4.43 -9.03
C GLY A 82 6.39 -3.59 -10.13
N GLY A 83 7.47 -4.10 -10.68
CA GLY A 83 8.32 -3.43 -11.67
C GLY A 83 9.80 -3.57 -11.33
N ALA A 84 10.63 -2.75 -11.94
CA ALA A 84 12.07 -2.73 -11.66
C ALA A 84 12.37 -2.08 -10.29
N VAL A 85 13.43 -2.54 -9.63
CA VAL A 85 13.89 -2.01 -8.34
C VAL A 85 14.25 -0.52 -8.46
N GLU A 86 14.84 -0.13 -9.56
CA GLU A 86 15.21 1.27 -9.85
C GLU A 86 13.96 2.17 -9.91
N THR A 87 12.85 1.65 -10.45
CA THR A 87 11.56 2.34 -10.46
C THR A 87 11.01 2.48 -9.04
N PHE A 88 11.08 1.42 -8.23
CA PHE A 88 10.69 1.47 -6.81
C PHE A 88 11.48 2.55 -6.06
N GLN A 89 12.81 2.55 -6.17
CA GLN A 89 13.68 3.54 -5.52
C GLN A 89 13.35 4.98 -5.97
N HIS A 90 13.08 5.18 -7.27
CA HIS A 90 12.65 6.48 -7.76
C HIS A 90 11.32 6.92 -7.12
N LYS A 91 10.32 6.03 -7.07
CA LYS A 91 9.02 6.33 -6.46
C LYS A 91 9.13 6.59 -4.96
N VAL A 92 10.01 5.89 -4.24
CA VAL A 92 10.30 6.15 -2.82
C VAL A 92 10.83 7.58 -2.64
N ARG A 93 11.77 8.03 -3.47
CA ARG A 93 12.26 9.43 -3.41
C ARG A 93 11.13 10.44 -3.60
N VAL A 94 10.28 10.24 -4.62
CA VAL A 94 9.13 11.12 -4.87
C VAL A 94 8.14 11.10 -3.71
N LEU A 95 7.90 9.93 -3.10
CA LEU A 95 7.06 9.82 -1.89
C LEU A 95 7.65 10.64 -0.74
N HIS A 96 8.95 10.54 -0.49
CA HIS A 96 9.65 11.32 0.56
C HIS A 96 9.55 12.83 0.31
N GLU A 97 9.65 13.28 -0.95
CA GLU A 97 9.45 14.71 -1.31
C GLU A 97 8.01 15.17 -0.96
N HIS A 98 7.01 14.32 -1.23
CA HIS A 98 5.63 14.62 -0.83
C HIS A 98 5.44 14.60 0.69
N CYS A 99 6.10 13.69 1.41
CA CYS A 99 6.08 13.68 2.87
C CYS A 99 6.66 14.99 3.44
N ALA A 100 7.81 15.41 2.94
CA ALA A 100 8.42 16.69 3.32
C ALA A 100 7.49 17.88 3.05
N ALA A 101 6.79 17.89 1.91
CA ALA A 101 5.85 18.96 1.55
C ALA A 101 4.62 19.05 2.46
N VAL A 102 4.27 17.96 3.17
CA VAL A 102 3.14 17.93 4.13
C VAL A 102 3.59 17.87 5.59
N GLY A 103 4.90 17.93 5.85
CA GLY A 103 5.47 17.90 7.20
C GLY A 103 5.34 16.54 7.91
N ARG A 104 5.32 15.43 7.15
CA ARG A 104 5.22 14.07 7.68
C ARG A 104 6.56 13.34 7.59
N ASP A 105 6.91 12.58 8.62
CA ASP A 105 8.07 11.69 8.56
C ASP A 105 7.80 10.54 7.58
N PRO A 106 8.61 10.37 6.53
CA PRO A 106 8.46 9.25 5.61
C PRO A 106 8.65 7.88 6.28
N GLY A 107 9.36 7.80 7.39
CA GLY A 107 9.52 6.57 8.21
C GLY A 107 8.22 6.06 8.82
N GLU A 108 7.15 6.87 8.85
CA GLU A 108 5.82 6.43 9.28
C GLU A 108 5.07 5.60 8.23
N ILE A 109 5.61 5.51 7.00
CA ILE A 109 4.97 4.79 5.90
C ILE A 109 5.74 3.51 5.60
N GLU A 110 5.13 2.37 5.87
CA GLU A 110 5.70 1.08 5.51
C GLU A 110 5.78 0.92 3.99
N LEU A 111 6.94 0.49 3.49
CA LEU A 111 7.19 0.30 2.06
C LEU A 111 6.91 -1.15 1.66
N SER A 112 5.75 -1.37 1.06
CA SER A 112 5.28 -2.68 0.60
C SER A 112 5.52 -2.87 -0.90
N VAL A 113 5.92 -4.08 -1.31
CA VAL A 113 6.09 -4.42 -2.72
C VAL A 113 5.49 -5.77 -3.07
N GLN A 114 4.88 -5.86 -4.25
CA GLN A 114 4.41 -7.12 -4.83
C GLN A 114 5.50 -7.72 -5.71
N VAL A 115 5.95 -8.92 -5.37
CA VAL A 115 6.96 -9.67 -6.13
C VAL A 115 6.29 -10.90 -6.78
N PRO A 116 6.28 -10.99 -8.12
CA PRO A 116 5.83 -12.20 -8.80
C PRO A 116 6.72 -13.39 -8.43
N VAL A 117 6.12 -14.53 -8.16
CA VAL A 117 6.83 -15.77 -7.86
C VAL A 117 7.17 -16.49 -9.16
N ASP A 118 8.45 -16.79 -9.36
CA ASP A 118 8.89 -17.73 -10.38
C ASP A 118 8.83 -19.15 -9.83
N TYR A 119 7.84 -19.92 -10.28
CA TYR A 119 7.63 -21.30 -9.82
C TYR A 119 8.72 -22.27 -10.29
N ALA A 120 9.41 -21.95 -11.40
CA ALA A 120 10.50 -22.75 -11.93
C ALA A 120 11.80 -22.51 -11.17
N ASP A 121 12.01 -21.28 -10.66
CA ASP A 121 13.21 -20.87 -9.94
C ASP A 121 12.86 -20.02 -8.72
N LEU A 122 12.66 -20.67 -7.57
CA LEU A 122 12.43 -19.97 -6.29
C LEU A 122 13.69 -19.22 -5.83
N GLY A 123 14.88 -19.62 -6.27
CA GLY A 123 16.12 -18.89 -6.02
C GLY A 123 16.12 -17.52 -6.68
N ALA A 124 15.65 -17.41 -7.92
CA ALA A 124 15.45 -16.11 -8.59
C ALA A 124 14.42 -15.24 -7.88
N THR A 125 13.35 -15.85 -7.33
CA THR A 125 12.37 -15.14 -6.49
C THR A 125 13.05 -14.56 -5.25
N VAL A 126 13.89 -15.34 -4.53
CA VAL A 126 14.64 -14.87 -3.36
C VAL A 126 15.56 -13.70 -3.73
N GLN A 127 16.31 -13.80 -4.84
CA GLN A 127 17.18 -12.71 -5.28
C GLN A 127 16.40 -11.43 -5.59
N THR A 128 15.23 -11.57 -6.21
CA THR A 128 14.36 -10.41 -6.50
C THR A 128 13.85 -9.76 -5.22
N VAL A 129 13.38 -10.56 -4.28
CA VAL A 129 12.93 -10.09 -2.97
C VAL A 129 14.06 -9.36 -2.26
N GLN A 130 15.27 -9.96 -2.24
CA GLN A 130 16.45 -9.36 -1.61
C GLN A 130 16.77 -7.97 -2.17
N ARG A 131 16.75 -7.80 -3.49
CA ARG A 131 16.99 -6.50 -4.12
C ARG A 131 15.99 -5.44 -3.69
N PHE A 132 14.73 -5.80 -3.43
CA PHE A 132 13.74 -4.87 -2.89
C PHE A 132 13.97 -4.56 -1.40
N VAL A 133 14.38 -5.55 -0.61
CA VAL A 133 14.77 -5.34 0.81
C VAL A 133 15.96 -4.38 0.88
N ASP A 134 17.00 -4.62 0.08
CA ASP A 134 18.18 -3.74 -0.01
C ASP A 134 17.82 -2.32 -0.48
N ALA A 135 16.72 -2.18 -1.22
CA ALA A 135 16.16 -0.90 -1.66
C ALA A 135 15.22 -0.24 -0.63
N GLY A 136 15.03 -0.86 0.54
CA GLY A 136 14.24 -0.32 1.65
C GLY A 136 12.81 -0.85 1.79
N ALA A 137 12.41 -1.88 1.03
CA ALA A 137 11.11 -2.51 1.22
C ALA A 137 11.09 -3.32 2.53
N THR A 138 10.04 -3.13 3.35
CA THR A 138 9.88 -3.80 4.65
C THR A 138 8.71 -4.78 4.66
N HIS A 139 7.78 -4.65 3.73
CA HIS A 139 6.65 -5.55 3.57
C HIS A 139 6.62 -6.15 2.16
N LEU A 140 6.64 -7.48 2.07
CA LEU A 140 6.76 -8.21 0.81
C LEU A 140 5.54 -9.09 0.57
N VAL A 141 4.89 -8.90 -0.57
CA VAL A 141 3.74 -9.68 -1.01
C VAL A 141 4.18 -10.59 -2.15
N LEU A 142 4.26 -11.90 -1.90
CA LEU A 142 4.55 -12.89 -2.94
C LEU A 142 3.31 -13.13 -3.80
N ASN A 143 3.36 -12.64 -5.04
CA ASN A 143 2.22 -12.66 -5.95
C ASN A 143 2.20 -13.97 -6.75
N LEU A 144 1.26 -14.83 -6.44
CA LEU A 144 1.03 -16.11 -7.09
C LEU A 144 0.05 -15.95 -8.27
N ARG A 145 0.36 -16.57 -9.41
CA ARG A 145 -0.48 -16.54 -10.61
C ARG A 145 -0.91 -17.95 -11.00
N PRO A 146 -2.17 -18.15 -11.43
CA PRO A 146 -2.59 -19.45 -11.92
C PRO A 146 -1.85 -19.84 -13.22
N PRO A 147 -1.66 -21.16 -13.51
CA PRO A 147 -2.03 -22.27 -12.65
C PRO A 147 -1.10 -22.40 -11.43
N TYR A 148 -1.68 -22.74 -10.28
CA TYR A 148 -0.92 -22.88 -9.03
C TYR A 148 -0.31 -24.27 -8.95
N PRO A 149 1.03 -24.44 -8.88
CA PRO A 149 1.64 -25.76 -8.67
C PRO A 149 1.23 -26.36 -7.33
N ALA A 150 1.05 -27.67 -7.30
CA ALA A 150 0.75 -28.37 -6.06
C ALA A 150 1.85 -28.12 -5.01
N GLY A 151 1.46 -27.84 -3.78
CA GLY A 151 2.40 -27.61 -2.68
C GLY A 151 3.19 -26.29 -2.74
N ILE A 152 2.88 -25.38 -3.66
CA ILE A 152 3.68 -24.13 -3.82
C ILE A 152 3.75 -23.29 -2.55
N VAL A 153 2.67 -23.21 -1.76
CA VAL A 153 2.66 -22.45 -0.52
C VAL A 153 3.64 -23.02 0.52
N ALA A 154 3.66 -24.36 0.67
CA ALA A 154 4.63 -25.02 1.54
C ALA A 154 6.06 -24.79 1.07
N ARG A 155 6.32 -24.93 -0.24
CA ARG A 155 7.64 -24.63 -0.82
C ARG A 155 8.08 -23.19 -0.58
N LEU A 156 7.20 -22.22 -0.69
CA LEU A 156 7.53 -20.82 -0.40
C LEU A 156 7.86 -20.62 1.09
N ALA A 157 7.11 -21.26 1.98
CA ALA A 157 7.38 -21.22 3.41
C ALA A 157 8.74 -21.83 3.78
N ASP A 158 9.15 -22.90 3.10
CA ASP A 158 10.38 -23.64 3.40
C ASP A 158 11.60 -23.11 2.65
N GLU A 159 11.43 -22.67 1.39
CA GLU A 159 12.55 -22.33 0.49
C GLU A 159 12.78 -20.82 0.32
N VAL A 160 11.75 -19.98 0.53
CA VAL A 160 11.84 -18.52 0.31
C VAL A 160 11.84 -17.75 1.63
N VAL A 161 10.82 -17.96 2.47
CA VAL A 161 10.63 -17.15 3.69
C VAL A 161 11.84 -17.18 4.64
N PRO A 162 12.50 -18.33 4.93
CA PRO A 162 13.64 -18.36 5.83
C PRO A 162 14.86 -17.62 5.27
N ARG A 163 15.03 -17.64 3.94
CA ARG A 163 16.18 -17.00 3.27
C ARG A 163 16.07 -15.48 3.26
N VAL A 164 14.85 -14.94 3.25
CA VAL A 164 14.59 -13.49 3.32
C VAL A 164 14.74 -13.00 4.76
N ARG A 165 14.21 -13.72 5.75
CA ARG A 165 14.31 -13.34 7.19
C ARG A 165 15.74 -13.35 7.73
N ALA A 166 16.65 -14.14 7.13
CA ALA A 166 18.04 -14.19 7.54
C ALA A 166 18.84 -12.90 7.24
N VAL A 167 18.23 -11.92 6.57
CA VAL A 167 18.85 -10.64 6.20
C VAL A 167 18.56 -9.53 7.22
N GLU A 168 17.58 -9.74 8.10
CA GLU A 168 17.25 -8.80 9.20
C GLU A 168 18.15 -8.95 10.44
N GLY A 169 19.24 -9.70 10.33
CA GLY A 169 20.19 -10.00 11.41
C GLY A 169 21.42 -9.09 11.43
#